data_28e0b09f20df2c0fa64a1e9a2298b46c
#
_entry.id   28e0b09f20df2c0fa64a1e9a2298b46c
#
_cell.length_a   1.000
_cell.length_b   1.000
_cell.length_c   1.000
_cell.angle_alpha   90.00
_cell.angle_beta   90.00
_cell.angle_gamma   90.00
#
_symmetry.space_group_name_H-M   'P 1'
#
loop_
_entity.id
_entity.type
_entity.pdbx_description
1 polymer ?
#
loop_
_entity_poly.entity_id
_entity_poly.type
_entity_poly.pdbx_seq_one_letter_code
_entity_poly.pdbx_strand_id
1 'polypeptide(L)'
;MESEVFSANSSTAVVAHELKAPLSLMRQLALSLELEQDIGRAHQISEKIVATSDRAIRQVNDLTKIARLDEALFEMEPVNPRMVCDDVVNELWRLFRFNHRELRIEYRNKKRLVVGNRQLLYSVVYNFCLNAMSYGGEELPSIVSVSDKYGTKIRIAVRDFGPAIPTKIWREIKDGFVKQPVEIAMRPGSSGLGLYIAAKFTNYMQGDFGLIRHRDGTSFYIDLPVSGQLSLV
;
A
#
# COMPACT_ATOMS: atom_id res chain seq x y z
N MET A 1 -26.83 17.54 0.28
CA MET A 1 -26.05 18.42 -0.61
C MET A 1 -24.92 19.15 0.13
N GLU A 2 -25.13 19.78 1.29
CA GLU A 2 -24.03 20.45 2.04
C GLU A 2 -22.98 19.48 2.63
N SER A 3 -23.35 18.28 3.03
CA SER A 3 -22.41 17.27 3.57
C SER A 3 -21.45 16.68 2.54
N GLU A 4 -21.82 16.62 1.26
CA GLU A 4 -20.96 16.09 0.19
C GLU A 4 -19.91 17.12 -0.27
N VAL A 5 -20.25 18.41 -0.28
CA VAL A 5 -19.32 19.50 -0.64
C VAL A 5 -18.25 19.69 0.44
N PHE A 6 -18.59 19.52 1.71
CA PHE A 6 -17.62 19.55 2.82
C PHE A 6 -16.66 18.35 2.80
N SER A 7 -17.15 17.17 2.42
CA SER A 7 -16.35 15.96 2.27
C SER A 7 -15.33 16.06 1.11
N ALA A 8 -15.73 16.63 -0.02
CA ALA A 8 -14.86 16.82 -1.18
C ALA A 8 -13.73 17.84 -0.90
N ASN A 9 -14.03 18.96 -0.23
CA ASN A 9 -13.05 19.98 0.12
C ASN A 9 -12.01 19.46 1.15
N SER A 10 -12.42 18.66 2.11
CA SER A 10 -11.51 18.03 3.08
C SER A 10 -10.59 17.03 2.39
N SER A 11 -11.09 16.24 1.44
CA SER A 11 -10.32 15.28 0.68
C SER A 11 -9.24 15.95 -0.18
N THR A 12 -9.57 17.03 -0.87
CA THR A 12 -8.64 17.77 -1.74
C THR A 12 -7.51 18.43 -0.93
N ALA A 13 -7.82 19.02 0.24
CA ALA A 13 -6.81 19.63 1.10
C ALA A 13 -5.82 18.60 1.66
N VAL A 14 -6.30 17.41 2.05
CA VAL A 14 -5.46 16.31 2.50
C VAL A 14 -4.56 15.83 1.37
N VAL A 15 -5.10 15.63 0.17
CA VAL A 15 -4.33 15.22 -1.02
C VAL A 15 -3.23 16.24 -1.33
N ALA A 16 -3.55 17.53 -1.33
CA ALA A 16 -2.57 18.59 -1.58
C ALA A 16 -1.46 18.60 -0.51
N HIS A 17 -1.82 18.42 0.76
CA HIS A 17 -0.86 18.32 1.87
C HIS A 17 0.08 17.12 1.69
N GLU A 18 -0.46 15.99 1.28
CA GLU A 18 0.25 14.74 1.08
C GLU A 18 1.25 14.77 -0.08
N LEU A 19 0.90 15.47 -1.16
CA LEU A 19 1.81 15.67 -2.29
C LEU A 19 2.92 16.68 -1.95
N LYS A 20 2.67 17.60 -1.03
CA LYS A 20 3.67 18.58 -0.59
C LYS A 20 4.88 17.91 0.08
N ALA A 21 4.67 16.85 0.85
CA ALA A 21 5.74 16.17 1.57
C ALA A 21 6.81 15.55 0.64
N PRO A 22 6.47 14.69 -0.35
CA PRO A 22 7.45 14.16 -1.29
C PRO A 22 8.08 15.25 -2.16
N LEU A 23 7.34 16.28 -2.58
CA LEU A 23 7.89 17.40 -3.35
C LEU A 23 8.90 18.21 -2.52
N SER A 24 8.62 18.44 -1.24
CA SER A 24 9.55 19.12 -0.33
C SER A 24 10.81 18.29 -0.10
N LEU A 25 10.67 16.97 0.06
CA LEU A 25 11.82 16.07 0.19
C LEU A 25 12.67 16.04 -1.07
N MET A 26 12.06 15.94 -2.26
CA MET A 26 12.78 15.99 -3.53
C MET A 26 13.56 17.31 -3.68
N ARG A 27 12.94 18.44 -3.31
CA ARG A 27 13.62 19.74 -3.32
C ARG A 27 14.82 19.77 -2.38
N GLN A 28 14.68 19.27 -1.15
CA GLN A 28 15.80 19.19 -0.20
C GLN A 28 16.95 18.31 -0.72
N LEU A 29 16.61 17.16 -1.27
CA LEU A 29 17.60 16.23 -1.85
C LEU A 29 18.31 16.86 -3.05
N ALA A 30 17.59 17.57 -3.92
CA ALA A 30 18.19 18.28 -5.06
C ALA A 30 19.17 19.38 -4.61
N LEU A 31 18.80 20.17 -3.58
CA LEU A 31 19.70 21.16 -3.00
C LEU A 31 20.94 20.51 -2.34
N SER A 32 20.77 19.36 -1.71
CA SER A 32 21.90 18.62 -1.15
C SER A 32 22.82 18.06 -2.24
N LEU A 33 22.24 17.66 -3.38
CA LEU A 33 23.01 17.16 -4.53
C LEU A 33 23.89 18.25 -5.16
N GLU A 34 23.42 19.51 -5.21
CA GLU A 34 24.20 20.64 -5.72
C GLU A 34 25.47 20.91 -4.89
N LEU A 35 25.46 20.57 -3.61
CA LEU A 35 26.57 20.80 -2.68
C LEU A 35 27.46 19.58 -2.48
N GLU A 36 27.07 18.42 -2.99
CA GLU A 36 27.76 17.14 -2.76
C GLU A 36 28.94 16.98 -3.75
N GLN A 37 30.12 16.76 -3.20
CA GLN A 37 31.35 16.56 -3.99
C GLN A 37 31.74 15.09 -4.14
N ASP A 38 31.23 14.23 -3.27
CA ASP A 38 31.47 12.78 -3.35
C ASP A 38 30.52 12.13 -4.36
N ILE A 39 31.08 11.53 -5.41
CA ILE A 39 30.33 10.91 -6.50
C ILE A 39 29.41 9.79 -5.99
N GLY A 40 29.87 8.99 -5.02
CA GLY A 40 29.08 7.91 -4.45
C GLY A 40 27.86 8.42 -3.69
N ARG A 41 28.02 9.47 -2.89
CA ARG A 41 26.93 10.14 -2.18
C ARG A 41 25.98 10.86 -3.14
N ALA A 42 26.51 11.55 -4.15
CA ALA A 42 25.72 12.20 -5.20
C ALA A 42 24.82 11.17 -5.92
N HIS A 43 25.34 9.98 -6.23
CA HIS A 43 24.57 8.90 -6.82
C HIS A 43 23.45 8.41 -5.88
N GLN A 44 23.74 8.21 -4.59
CA GLN A 44 22.73 7.83 -3.60
C GLN A 44 21.62 8.88 -3.43
N ILE A 45 21.97 10.17 -3.46
CA ILE A 45 20.99 11.26 -3.40
C ILE A 45 20.11 11.25 -4.65
N SER A 46 20.70 11.07 -5.83
CA SER A 46 19.98 10.97 -7.10
C SER A 46 18.98 9.79 -7.07
N GLU A 47 19.40 8.60 -6.61
CA GLU A 47 18.52 7.45 -6.48
C GLU A 47 17.34 7.73 -5.52
N LYS A 48 17.59 8.44 -4.41
CA LYS A 48 16.51 8.86 -3.48
C LYS A 48 15.53 9.83 -4.12
N ILE A 49 16.00 10.76 -4.95
CA ILE A 49 15.13 11.68 -5.69
C ILE A 49 14.22 10.88 -6.63
N VAL A 50 14.77 9.97 -7.42
CA VAL A 50 14.01 9.13 -8.36
C VAL A 50 12.97 8.30 -7.60
N ALA A 51 13.37 7.58 -6.55
CA ALA A 51 12.46 6.75 -5.76
C ALA A 51 11.32 7.58 -5.11
N THR A 52 11.62 8.81 -4.65
CA THR A 52 10.62 9.71 -4.07
C THR A 52 9.66 10.23 -5.14
N SER A 53 10.17 10.54 -6.33
CA SER A 53 9.37 10.96 -7.50
C SER A 53 8.43 9.86 -7.95
N ASP A 54 8.93 8.64 -8.13
CA ASP A 54 8.13 7.49 -8.56
C ASP A 54 7.00 7.20 -7.55
N ARG A 55 7.30 7.31 -6.25
CA ARG A 55 6.29 7.17 -5.20
C ARG A 55 5.21 8.26 -5.31
N ALA A 56 5.59 9.52 -5.52
CA ALA A 56 4.65 10.63 -5.66
C ALA A 56 3.76 10.47 -6.91
N ILE A 57 4.35 10.10 -8.05
CA ILE A 57 3.61 9.83 -9.29
C ILE A 57 2.60 8.71 -9.08
N ARG A 58 2.99 7.62 -8.42
CA ARG A 58 2.11 6.50 -8.12
C ARG A 58 0.95 6.91 -7.21
N GLN A 59 1.21 7.73 -6.19
CA GLN A 59 0.15 8.27 -5.32
C GLN A 59 -0.87 9.11 -6.12
N VAL A 60 -0.41 9.97 -7.03
CA VAL A 60 -1.29 10.75 -7.92
C VAL A 60 -2.15 9.82 -8.79
N ASN A 61 -1.52 8.80 -9.40
CA ASN A 61 -2.24 7.82 -10.23
C ASN A 61 -3.30 7.06 -9.42
N ASP A 62 -2.99 6.65 -8.19
CA ASP A 62 -3.95 5.93 -7.34
C ASP A 62 -5.10 6.85 -6.89
N LEU A 63 -4.83 8.13 -6.60
CA LEU A 63 -5.87 9.12 -6.33
C LEU A 63 -6.77 9.36 -7.54
N THR A 64 -6.19 9.41 -8.74
CA THR A 64 -6.95 9.50 -9.99
C THR A 64 -7.86 8.28 -10.18
N LYS A 65 -7.35 7.06 -9.88
CA LYS A 65 -8.18 5.85 -9.90
C LYS A 65 -9.32 5.94 -8.88
N ILE A 66 -9.08 6.43 -7.65
CA ILE A 66 -10.14 6.61 -6.65
C ILE A 66 -11.22 7.56 -7.16
N ALA A 67 -10.84 8.70 -7.75
CA ALA A 67 -11.80 9.67 -8.30
C ALA A 67 -12.66 9.08 -9.43
N ARG A 68 -12.19 8.01 -10.08
CA ARG A 68 -12.86 7.36 -11.21
C ARG A 68 -13.50 6.01 -10.85
N LEU A 69 -13.49 5.60 -9.57
CA LEU A 69 -14.11 4.33 -9.17
C LEU A 69 -15.61 4.30 -9.49
N ASP A 70 -16.30 5.42 -9.36
CA ASP A 70 -17.74 5.52 -9.64
C ASP A 70 -18.07 5.48 -11.14
N GLU A 71 -17.09 5.67 -12.02
CA GLU A 71 -17.25 5.60 -13.48
C GLU A 71 -17.30 4.15 -14.01
N ALA A 72 -17.25 3.14 -13.14
CA ALA A 72 -17.25 1.70 -13.47
C ALA A 72 -16.16 1.27 -14.47
N LEU A 73 -15.03 1.97 -14.49
CA LEU A 73 -13.93 1.73 -15.44
C LEU A 73 -13.04 0.54 -15.04
N PHE A 74 -13.21 0.01 -13.84
CA PHE A 74 -12.40 -1.10 -13.33
C PHE A 74 -13.23 -2.38 -13.32
N GLU A 75 -13.17 -3.11 -14.43
CA GLU A 75 -13.87 -4.38 -14.55
C GLU A 75 -13.34 -5.40 -13.53
N MET A 76 -14.27 -6.16 -12.93
CA MET A 76 -13.95 -7.28 -12.06
C MET A 76 -13.70 -8.52 -12.92
N GLU A 77 -12.55 -9.13 -12.74
CA GLU A 77 -12.10 -10.30 -13.50
C GLU A 77 -11.51 -11.38 -12.57
N PRO A 78 -11.37 -12.61 -13.03
CA PRO A 78 -10.57 -13.61 -12.33
C PRO A 78 -9.09 -13.23 -12.32
N VAL A 79 -8.55 -12.90 -11.16
CA VAL A 79 -7.15 -12.48 -10.97
C VAL A 79 -6.37 -13.56 -10.22
N ASN A 80 -5.15 -13.84 -10.67
CA ASN A 80 -4.22 -14.67 -9.91
C ASN A 80 -3.48 -13.82 -8.86
N PRO A 81 -3.81 -13.94 -7.57
CA PRO A 81 -3.22 -13.09 -6.54
C PRO A 81 -1.73 -13.34 -6.34
N ARG A 82 -1.24 -14.55 -6.64
CA ARG A 82 0.19 -14.87 -6.54
C ARG A 82 1.00 -14.09 -7.57
N MET A 83 0.56 -14.04 -8.83
CA MET A 83 1.23 -13.27 -9.88
C MET A 83 1.30 -11.79 -9.52
N VAL A 84 0.22 -11.23 -8.98
CA VAL A 84 0.22 -9.83 -8.54
C VAL A 84 1.22 -9.60 -7.40
N CYS A 85 1.29 -10.50 -6.43
CA CYS A 85 2.27 -10.42 -5.34
C CYS A 85 3.70 -10.57 -5.86
N ASP A 86 3.95 -11.50 -6.79
CA ASP A 86 5.28 -11.69 -7.42
C ASP A 86 5.72 -10.41 -8.15
N ASP A 87 4.82 -9.79 -8.94
CA ASP A 87 5.11 -8.55 -9.66
C ASP A 87 5.48 -7.40 -8.71
N VAL A 88 4.71 -7.23 -7.63
CA VAL A 88 4.99 -6.19 -6.61
C VAL A 88 6.32 -6.43 -5.92
N VAL A 89 6.60 -7.66 -5.51
CA VAL A 89 7.85 -7.97 -4.82
C VAL A 89 9.05 -7.80 -5.73
N ASN A 90 8.94 -8.22 -7.00
CA ASN A 90 10.00 -8.04 -7.99
C ASN A 90 10.27 -6.55 -8.27
N GLU A 91 9.24 -5.69 -8.31
CA GLU A 91 9.42 -4.25 -8.46
C GLU A 91 10.09 -3.63 -7.23
N LEU A 92 9.63 -4.01 -6.03
CA LEU A 92 10.11 -3.41 -4.77
C LEU A 92 11.43 -4.00 -4.25
N TRP A 93 11.91 -5.12 -4.81
CA TRP A 93 13.10 -5.81 -4.35
C TRP A 93 14.33 -4.89 -4.22
N ARG A 94 14.59 -4.07 -5.23
CA ARG A 94 15.74 -3.13 -5.21
C ARG A 94 15.57 -2.08 -4.13
N LEU A 95 14.35 -1.55 -3.97
CA LEU A 95 14.04 -0.52 -2.97
C LEU A 95 14.20 -1.06 -1.54
N PHE A 96 13.77 -2.30 -1.28
CA PHE A 96 13.97 -2.94 0.02
C PHE A 96 15.45 -3.16 0.32
N ARG A 97 16.22 -3.69 -0.63
CA ARG A 97 17.67 -3.87 -0.46
C ARG A 97 18.42 -2.56 -0.24
N PHE A 98 18.05 -1.50 -0.96
CA PHE A 98 18.64 -0.18 -0.77
C PHE A 98 18.41 0.37 0.66
N ASN A 99 17.27 0.02 1.27
CA ASN A 99 16.96 0.37 2.66
C ASN A 99 17.42 -0.69 3.67
N HIS A 100 18.35 -1.57 3.31
CA HIS A 100 18.86 -2.67 4.15
C HIS A 100 17.75 -3.57 4.71
N ARG A 101 16.69 -3.81 3.93
CA ARG A 101 15.53 -4.62 4.29
C ARG A 101 15.35 -5.76 3.32
N GLU A 102 14.61 -6.78 3.76
CA GLU A 102 14.27 -7.94 2.94
C GLU A 102 12.75 -8.06 2.81
N LEU A 103 12.28 -8.46 1.63
CA LEU A 103 10.89 -8.76 1.36
C LEU A 103 10.80 -10.20 0.84
N ARG A 104 10.00 -11.04 1.50
CA ARG A 104 9.80 -12.46 1.15
C ARG A 104 8.35 -12.73 0.80
N ILE A 105 8.12 -13.78 0.00
CA ILE A 105 6.77 -14.27 -0.31
C ILE A 105 6.58 -15.67 0.26
N GLU A 106 5.39 -15.91 0.85
CA GLU A 106 4.95 -17.21 1.33
C GLU A 106 3.57 -17.55 0.74
N TYR A 107 3.48 -18.66 0.05
CA TYR A 107 2.22 -19.17 -0.47
C TYR A 107 1.70 -20.33 0.37
N ARG A 108 0.57 -20.11 1.07
CA ARG A 108 -0.08 -21.06 1.96
C ARG A 108 -1.45 -21.49 1.44
N ASN A 109 -1.71 -21.38 0.14
CA ASN A 109 -2.97 -21.74 -0.48
C ASN A 109 -2.78 -22.61 -1.72
N LYS A 110 -3.86 -23.28 -2.18
CA LYS A 110 -3.93 -23.83 -3.53
C LYS A 110 -3.91 -22.68 -4.54
N LYS A 111 -3.47 -22.94 -5.80
CA LYS A 111 -3.53 -21.93 -6.88
C LYS A 111 -5.00 -21.65 -7.22
N ARG A 112 -5.58 -20.62 -6.64
CA ARG A 112 -6.98 -20.20 -6.87
C ARG A 112 -6.99 -18.73 -7.29
N LEU A 113 -7.93 -18.40 -8.17
CA LEU A 113 -8.17 -17.04 -8.61
C LEU A 113 -9.12 -16.34 -7.64
N VAL A 114 -9.02 -15.04 -7.56
CA VAL A 114 -9.94 -14.16 -6.83
C VAL A 114 -10.73 -13.31 -7.82
N VAL A 115 -11.94 -12.89 -7.44
CA VAL A 115 -12.68 -11.87 -8.17
C VAL A 115 -12.12 -10.51 -7.76
N GLY A 116 -11.62 -9.73 -8.73
CA GLY A 116 -11.04 -8.42 -8.45
C GLY A 116 -10.58 -7.71 -9.72
N ASN A 117 -9.86 -6.62 -9.55
CA ASN A 117 -9.19 -5.93 -10.63
C ASN A 117 -7.67 -5.95 -10.39
N ARG A 118 -6.91 -6.40 -11.39
CA ARG A 118 -5.46 -6.59 -11.26
C ARG A 118 -4.72 -5.31 -10.86
N GLN A 119 -5.09 -4.16 -11.45
CA GLN A 119 -4.42 -2.89 -11.18
C GLN A 119 -4.72 -2.38 -9.76
N LEU A 120 -5.97 -2.52 -9.29
CA LEU A 120 -6.35 -2.12 -7.95
C LEU A 120 -5.69 -3.04 -6.90
N LEU A 121 -5.69 -4.35 -7.14
CA LEU A 121 -5.03 -5.32 -6.27
C LEU A 121 -3.52 -5.05 -6.18
N TYR A 122 -2.88 -4.77 -7.32
CA TYR A 122 -1.47 -4.37 -7.35
C TYR A 122 -1.20 -3.16 -6.46
N SER A 123 -1.99 -2.08 -6.61
CA SER A 123 -1.85 -0.87 -5.78
C SER A 123 -2.03 -1.17 -4.29
N VAL A 124 -2.95 -2.05 -3.91
CA VAL A 124 -3.16 -2.46 -2.51
C VAL A 124 -1.93 -3.15 -1.94
N VAL A 125 -1.44 -4.19 -2.62
CA VAL A 125 -0.27 -4.96 -2.16
C VAL A 125 0.98 -4.07 -2.11
N TYR A 126 1.17 -3.21 -3.10
CA TYR A 126 2.25 -2.25 -3.16
C TYR A 126 2.25 -1.29 -1.95
N ASN A 127 1.09 -0.70 -1.62
CA ASN A 127 0.95 0.17 -0.46
C ASN A 127 1.23 -0.56 0.86
N PHE A 128 0.81 -1.82 0.99
CA PHE A 128 1.14 -2.63 2.17
C PHE A 128 2.64 -2.90 2.28
N CYS A 129 3.32 -3.21 1.18
CA CYS A 129 4.77 -3.42 1.16
C CYS A 129 5.53 -2.13 1.51
N LEU A 130 5.12 -0.96 0.99
CA LEU A 130 5.72 0.32 1.37
C LEU A 130 5.53 0.63 2.86
N ASN A 131 4.37 0.30 3.43
CA ASN A 131 4.14 0.42 4.85
C ASN A 131 5.07 -0.51 5.65
N ALA A 132 5.19 -1.77 5.24
CA ALA A 132 6.10 -2.72 5.86
C ALA A 132 7.56 -2.26 5.78
N MET A 133 7.97 -1.65 4.68
CA MET A 133 9.29 -1.04 4.54
C MET A 133 9.49 0.15 5.48
N SER A 134 8.45 1.01 5.64
CA SER A 134 8.56 2.24 6.44
C SER A 134 8.49 1.99 7.94
N TYR A 135 7.76 0.97 8.37
CA TYR A 135 7.44 0.73 9.78
C TYR A 135 8.02 -0.59 10.33
N GLY A 136 8.41 -1.51 9.48
CA GLY A 136 9.01 -2.78 9.86
C GLY A 136 10.37 -2.61 10.56
N GLY A 137 10.81 -3.64 11.27
CA GLY A 137 12.15 -3.75 11.82
C GLY A 137 13.20 -4.04 10.74
N GLU A 138 14.48 -3.94 11.10
CA GLU A 138 15.60 -4.24 10.20
C GLU A 138 16.07 -5.70 10.31
N GLU A 139 15.77 -6.36 11.43
CA GLU A 139 16.29 -7.68 11.74
C GLU A 139 15.55 -8.82 11.01
N LEU A 140 14.27 -8.64 10.74
CA LEU A 140 13.43 -9.68 10.15
C LEU A 140 12.84 -9.24 8.81
N PRO A 141 12.73 -10.15 7.82
CA PRO A 141 12.14 -9.85 6.53
C PRO A 141 10.65 -9.52 6.66
N SER A 142 10.18 -8.54 5.90
CA SER A 142 8.75 -8.37 5.68
C SER A 142 8.21 -9.52 4.82
N ILE A 143 7.00 -10.02 5.14
CA ILE A 143 6.45 -11.22 4.51
C ILE A 143 5.16 -10.88 3.78
N VAL A 144 5.14 -11.08 2.47
CA VAL A 144 3.91 -11.11 1.66
C VAL A 144 3.37 -12.54 1.69
N SER A 145 2.13 -12.72 2.06
CA SER A 145 1.52 -14.06 2.14
C SER A 145 0.19 -14.13 1.40
N VAL A 146 -0.06 -15.27 0.77
CA VAL A 146 -1.35 -15.61 0.14
C VAL A 146 -1.86 -16.91 0.73
N SER A 147 -3.03 -16.88 1.35
CA SER A 147 -3.60 -18.02 2.08
C SER A 147 -5.10 -18.14 1.87
N ASP A 148 -5.63 -19.36 2.01
CA ASP A 148 -7.08 -19.61 1.99
C ASP A 148 -7.74 -19.08 3.28
N LYS A 149 -8.90 -18.46 3.14
CA LYS A 149 -9.74 -18.01 4.23
C LYS A 149 -11.12 -18.67 4.15
N TYR A 150 -11.34 -19.65 5.01
CA TYR A 150 -12.60 -20.42 5.11
C TYR A 150 -13.09 -21.01 3.78
N GLY A 151 -12.21 -21.26 2.81
CA GLY A 151 -12.55 -21.85 1.52
C GLY A 151 -13.30 -20.95 0.53
N THR A 152 -13.82 -19.79 0.96
CA THR A 152 -14.63 -18.86 0.15
C THR A 152 -13.89 -17.58 -0.22
N LYS A 153 -12.84 -17.22 0.51
CA LYS A 153 -12.01 -16.04 0.28
C LYS A 153 -10.53 -16.42 0.24
N ILE A 154 -9.74 -15.61 -0.42
CA ILE A 154 -8.29 -15.65 -0.36
C ILE A 154 -7.83 -14.43 0.42
N ARG A 155 -7.02 -14.65 1.45
CA ARG A 155 -6.30 -13.60 2.17
C ARG A 155 -4.98 -13.33 1.52
N ILE A 156 -4.74 -12.05 1.21
CA ILE A 156 -3.46 -11.50 0.81
C ILE A 156 -3.03 -10.57 1.95
N ALA A 157 -1.88 -10.84 2.56
CA ALA A 157 -1.40 -10.08 3.70
C ALA A 157 0.07 -9.73 3.56
N VAL A 158 0.44 -8.58 4.10
CA VAL A 158 1.85 -8.17 4.26
C VAL A 158 2.11 -7.97 5.74
N ARG A 159 3.07 -8.72 6.28
CA ARG A 159 3.51 -8.65 7.66
C ARG A 159 4.82 -7.88 7.76
N ASP A 160 4.87 -6.95 8.67
CA ASP A 160 6.08 -6.32 9.18
C ASP A 160 6.43 -6.84 10.59
N PHE A 161 7.68 -6.60 11.03
CA PHE A 161 8.19 -6.90 12.36
C PHE A 161 8.68 -5.62 13.03
N GLY A 162 7.87 -4.57 12.95
CA GLY A 162 8.13 -3.28 13.57
C GLY A 162 7.41 -3.06 14.88
N PRO A 163 7.41 -1.82 15.38
CA PRO A 163 6.64 -1.45 16.57
C PRO A 163 5.15 -1.72 16.38
N ALA A 164 4.52 -2.24 17.43
CA ALA A 164 3.08 -2.51 17.40
C ALA A 164 2.28 -1.22 17.11
N ILE A 165 1.28 -1.34 16.25
CA ILE A 165 0.35 -0.23 15.93
C ILE A 165 -0.34 0.30 17.20
N PRO A 166 -0.53 1.62 17.35
CA PRO A 166 -1.29 2.19 18.45
C PRO A 166 -2.71 1.61 18.53
N THR A 167 -3.18 1.31 19.73
CA THR A 167 -4.48 0.67 19.95
C THR A 167 -5.65 1.49 19.38
N LYS A 168 -5.55 2.82 19.38
CA LYS A 168 -6.55 3.70 18.79
C LYS A 168 -6.72 3.41 17.31
N ILE A 169 -5.62 3.46 16.54
CA ILE A 169 -5.62 3.21 15.10
C ILE A 169 -6.08 1.76 14.78
N TRP A 170 -5.64 0.80 15.59
CA TRP A 170 -6.09 -0.59 15.44
C TRP A 170 -7.62 -0.73 15.56
N ARG A 171 -8.25 -0.04 16.52
CA ARG A 171 -9.71 -0.04 16.69
C ARG A 171 -10.42 0.61 15.51
N GLU A 172 -9.97 1.78 15.09
CA GLU A 172 -10.54 2.53 13.95
C GLU A 172 -10.56 1.68 12.67
N ILE A 173 -9.45 0.98 12.37
CA ILE A 173 -9.38 0.10 11.20
C ILE A 173 -10.26 -1.14 11.39
N LYS A 174 -10.26 -1.75 12.59
CA LYS A 174 -11.07 -2.94 12.90
C LYS A 174 -12.57 -2.68 12.77
N ASP A 175 -13.01 -1.50 13.19
CA ASP A 175 -14.42 -1.09 13.15
C ASP A 175 -14.86 -0.66 11.74
N GLY A 176 -14.01 -0.81 10.73
CA GLY A 176 -14.31 -0.50 9.32
C GLY A 176 -14.29 1.00 9.00
N PHE A 177 -13.75 1.82 9.89
CA PHE A 177 -13.77 3.28 9.79
C PHE A 177 -12.60 3.83 9.01
N VAL A 178 -12.55 3.56 7.71
CA VAL A 178 -11.56 4.19 6.81
C VAL A 178 -12.26 5.27 5.97
N LYS A 179 -12.67 6.34 6.62
CA LYS A 179 -13.39 7.44 5.93
C LYS A 179 -12.45 8.47 5.32
N GLN A 180 -11.34 8.78 5.99
CA GLN A 180 -10.39 9.82 5.57
C GLN A 180 -8.94 9.37 5.71
N PRO A 181 -8.00 9.84 4.86
CA PRO A 181 -6.59 9.47 4.92
C PRO A 181 -5.92 9.77 6.28
N VAL A 182 -6.19 10.94 6.85
CA VAL A 182 -5.60 11.42 8.12
C VAL A 182 -5.95 10.52 9.31
N GLU A 183 -7.11 9.85 9.27
CA GLU A 183 -7.55 8.97 10.36
C GLU A 183 -6.70 7.71 10.47
N ILE A 184 -5.94 7.37 9.43
CA ILE A 184 -5.10 6.16 9.37
C ILE A 184 -3.61 6.47 9.53
N ALA A 185 -3.25 7.71 9.75
CA ALA A 185 -1.84 8.08 9.94
C ALA A 185 -1.27 7.41 11.21
N MET A 186 -0.30 6.53 11.01
CA MET A 186 0.27 5.70 12.10
C MET A 186 1.39 6.38 12.88
N ARG A 187 1.98 7.42 12.33
CA ARG A 187 3.07 8.20 12.95
C ARG A 187 2.97 9.66 12.51
N PRO A 188 3.52 10.59 13.30
CA PRO A 188 3.75 11.95 12.85
C PRO A 188 4.54 11.96 11.55
N GLY A 189 4.03 12.63 10.51
CA GLY A 189 4.64 12.67 9.17
C GLY A 189 4.25 11.51 8.24
N SER A 190 3.45 10.54 8.70
CA SER A 190 2.77 9.60 7.80
C SER A 190 1.39 10.11 7.46
N SER A 191 1.01 9.95 6.22
CA SER A 191 -0.22 10.51 5.65
C SER A 191 -1.46 9.66 5.88
N GLY A 192 -1.29 8.39 6.13
CA GLY A 192 -2.38 7.43 6.06
C GLY A 192 -2.95 7.20 4.65
N LEU A 193 -2.47 7.96 3.65
CA LEU A 193 -2.99 7.90 2.27
C LEU A 193 -2.89 6.49 1.66
N GLY A 194 -1.76 5.81 1.85
CA GLY A 194 -1.57 4.46 1.31
C GLY A 194 -2.58 3.44 1.84
N LEU A 195 -2.92 3.51 3.14
CA LEU A 195 -3.93 2.65 3.74
C LEU A 195 -5.35 3.05 3.32
N TYR A 196 -5.62 4.34 3.19
CA TYR A 196 -6.88 4.84 2.65
C TYR A 196 -7.12 4.35 1.23
N ILE A 197 -6.11 4.45 0.34
CA ILE A 197 -6.15 3.92 -1.03
C ILE A 197 -6.43 2.42 -1.00
N ALA A 198 -5.68 1.67 -0.20
CA ALA A 198 -5.86 0.23 -0.07
C ALA A 198 -7.27 -0.15 0.38
N ALA A 199 -7.82 0.56 1.37
CA ALA A 199 -9.18 0.31 1.84
C ALA A 199 -10.24 0.66 0.78
N LYS A 200 -10.11 1.77 0.07
CA LYS A 200 -11.03 2.16 -1.02
C LYS A 200 -11.02 1.13 -2.14
N PHE A 201 -9.85 0.70 -2.61
CA PHE A 201 -9.74 -0.31 -3.66
C PHE A 201 -10.26 -1.67 -3.21
N THR A 202 -9.99 -2.06 -1.96
CA THR A 202 -10.51 -3.31 -1.41
C THR A 202 -12.04 -3.30 -1.36
N ASN A 203 -12.63 -2.20 -0.89
CA ASN A 203 -14.09 -2.05 -0.84
C ASN A 203 -14.71 -2.09 -2.24
N TYR A 204 -14.10 -1.43 -3.23
CA TYR A 204 -14.55 -1.49 -4.61
C TYR A 204 -14.51 -2.91 -5.17
N MET A 205 -13.49 -3.71 -4.83
CA MET A 205 -13.39 -5.13 -5.17
C MET A 205 -14.28 -6.04 -4.30
N GLN A 206 -15.19 -5.48 -3.49
CA GLN A 206 -16.08 -6.22 -2.58
C GLN A 206 -15.32 -7.14 -1.60
N GLY A 207 -14.10 -6.76 -1.26
CA GLY A 207 -13.25 -7.44 -0.29
C GLY A 207 -13.33 -6.85 1.11
N ASP A 208 -12.74 -7.56 2.08
CA ASP A 208 -12.58 -7.05 3.44
C ASP A 208 -11.14 -6.55 3.63
N PHE A 209 -10.99 -5.31 4.06
CA PHE A 209 -9.72 -4.73 4.48
C PHE A 209 -9.57 -4.83 6.00
N GLY A 210 -8.37 -5.15 6.47
CA GLY A 210 -8.14 -5.19 7.90
C GLY A 210 -6.66 -5.31 8.28
N LEU A 211 -6.44 -5.40 9.60
CA LEU A 211 -5.13 -5.62 10.15
C LEU A 211 -5.15 -6.58 11.33
N ILE A 212 -4.04 -7.27 11.53
CA ILE A 212 -3.76 -8.11 12.70
C ILE A 212 -2.59 -7.48 13.45
N ARG A 213 -2.82 -7.15 14.71
CA ARG A 213 -1.77 -6.69 15.62
C ARG A 213 -1.07 -7.89 16.24
N HIS A 214 0.24 -7.99 16.05
CA HIS A 214 1.10 -8.98 16.70
C HIS A 214 1.86 -8.33 17.86
N ARG A 215 2.54 -9.13 18.66
CA ARG A 215 3.43 -8.61 19.73
C ARG A 215 4.68 -7.94 19.17
N ASP A 216 5.08 -8.40 17.97
CA ASP A 216 6.34 -8.10 17.29
C ASP A 216 6.10 -7.54 15.88
N GLY A 217 5.01 -6.81 15.65
CA GLY A 217 4.70 -6.19 14.36
C GLY A 217 3.23 -6.17 14.01
N THR A 218 2.95 -5.96 12.73
CA THR A 218 1.59 -5.82 12.19
C THR A 218 1.45 -6.58 10.89
N SER A 219 0.26 -7.12 10.62
CA SER A 219 -0.12 -7.61 9.29
C SER A 219 -1.27 -6.79 8.77
N PHE A 220 -1.09 -6.10 7.64
CA PHE A 220 -2.21 -5.59 6.86
C PHE A 220 -2.68 -6.66 5.89
N TYR A 221 -3.99 -6.81 5.72
CA TYR A 221 -4.54 -7.81 4.83
C TYR A 221 -5.79 -7.34 4.10
N ILE A 222 -6.04 -8.01 2.99
CA ILE A 222 -7.34 -8.01 2.31
C ILE A 222 -7.81 -9.45 2.12
N ASP A 223 -9.12 -9.64 2.21
CA ASP A 223 -9.80 -10.90 1.90
C ASP A 223 -10.67 -10.68 0.68
N LEU A 224 -10.33 -11.32 -0.45
CA LEU A 224 -11.09 -11.24 -1.70
C LEU A 224 -11.88 -12.52 -1.96
N PRO A 225 -13.08 -12.44 -2.56
CA PRO A 225 -13.86 -13.60 -2.93
C PRO A 225 -13.11 -14.49 -3.92
N VAL A 226 -13.21 -15.80 -3.74
CA VAL A 226 -12.67 -16.76 -4.70
C VAL A 226 -13.49 -16.70 -5.99
N SER A 227 -12.81 -16.70 -7.14
CA SER A 227 -13.45 -16.87 -8.44
C SER A 227 -13.98 -18.31 -8.60
N GLY A 228 -15.16 -18.47 -9.19
CA GLY A 228 -15.64 -19.75 -9.64
C GLY A 228 -14.79 -20.38 -10.75
N GLN A 229 -13.98 -19.59 -11.44
CA GLN A 229 -13.04 -20.06 -12.44
C GLN A 229 -11.78 -20.62 -11.77
N LEU A 230 -11.38 -21.83 -12.16
CA LEU A 230 -10.28 -22.57 -11.50
C LEU A 230 -8.90 -22.21 -12.04
N SER A 231 -8.80 -21.72 -13.29
CA SER A 231 -7.53 -21.31 -13.93
C SER A 231 -7.76 -20.16 -14.93
N LEU A 232 -6.72 -19.39 -15.20
CA LEU A 232 -6.67 -18.58 -16.40
C LEU A 232 -6.40 -19.51 -17.58
N VAL A 233 -7.24 -19.48 -18.57
CA VAL A 233 -7.09 -20.25 -19.82
C VAL A 233 -5.92 -19.68 -20.61
#